data_eedc28a14825c12d3c59df9e2c67b3d9
#
_entry.id   eedc28a14825c12d3c59df9e2c67b3d9
#
_cell.length_a   1.000
_cell.length_b   1.000
_cell.length_c   1.000
_cell.angle_alpha   90.00
_cell.angle_beta   90.00
_cell.angle_gamma   90.00
#
_symmetry.space_group_name_H-M   'P 1'
#
loop_
_entity.id
_entity.type
_entity.pdbx_description
1 polymer ?
#
loop_
_entity_poly.entity_id
_entity_poly.type
_entity_poly.pdbx_seq_one_letter_code
_entity_poly.pdbx_strand_id
1 'polypeptide(L)'
;MTRPFEGVKILDFTQVLAGPYASYQLALLGADVIKVERREGEDMRRTPLSREWAERGLAPAFQAINGNKRSLTLDLQKPEAIAIVNKLAASVDVVMENFRPGVMDKLGIGYEALSAINPKLIYCAVSGFGQTGPDRLRPGYDGKMQALSGIMAITGHPETGPTRAGFAVCDVLSGATAAFGVSSALYQRDRTGKGQFVDVSMLEATLAFLSGQIADWSVAGHRQQLSGNQAVSRRTTANLFKCGDGHILLAVNNEKQYRALMSALGREDTLSDPRFADWFSRNENEPALRAIIEEALATRPAREWETILEDAGAPCASIWKVEEVIEHPQIAARGAIQELDTPYGRLRFAGSGFKLAHGGGKLDRMAPELGADTDAVLGELGYDAGEIAGLRQREIV
;
A
#
# COMPACT_ATOMS: atom_id res chain seq x y z
N MET A 1 -11.31 -24.03 -4.95
CA MET A 1 -12.15 -23.13 -4.13
C MET A 1 -12.19 -21.78 -4.80
N THR A 2 -13.37 -21.20 -4.94
CA THR A 2 -13.62 -19.91 -5.59
C THR A 2 -12.98 -18.79 -4.76
N ARG A 3 -12.29 -17.86 -5.42
CA ARG A 3 -11.75 -16.67 -4.74
C ARG A 3 -12.85 -15.61 -4.53
N PRO A 4 -12.69 -14.69 -3.56
CA PRO A 4 -13.76 -13.73 -3.21
C PRO A 4 -14.30 -12.89 -4.36
N PHE A 5 -13.44 -12.51 -5.33
CA PHE A 5 -13.82 -11.71 -6.50
C PHE A 5 -13.76 -12.48 -7.81
N GLU A 6 -13.78 -13.83 -7.76
CA GLU A 6 -13.87 -14.63 -8.99
C GLU A 6 -15.18 -14.33 -9.71
N GLY A 7 -15.07 -13.98 -11.00
CA GLY A 7 -16.20 -13.52 -11.82
C GLY A 7 -16.44 -12.00 -11.80
N VAL A 8 -15.81 -11.25 -10.90
CA VAL A 8 -15.84 -9.78 -10.93
C VAL A 8 -14.88 -9.27 -12.00
N LYS A 9 -15.36 -8.41 -12.90
CA LYS A 9 -14.59 -7.79 -13.98
C LYS A 9 -14.32 -6.33 -13.67
N ILE A 10 -13.06 -5.91 -13.80
CA ILE A 10 -12.60 -4.55 -13.50
C ILE A 10 -11.92 -3.95 -14.72
N LEU A 11 -12.37 -2.78 -15.15
CA LEU A 11 -11.71 -1.95 -16.14
C LEU A 11 -10.86 -0.91 -15.43
N ASP A 12 -9.54 -1.03 -15.53
CA ASP A 12 -8.57 -0.31 -14.73
C ASP A 12 -7.80 0.71 -15.57
N PHE A 13 -8.13 1.98 -15.45
CA PHE A 13 -7.43 3.12 -16.07
C PHE A 13 -6.36 3.73 -15.16
N THR A 14 -6.12 3.13 -14.00
CA THR A 14 -5.23 3.72 -13.00
C THR A 14 -3.76 3.65 -13.41
N GLN A 15 -2.97 4.61 -12.92
CA GLN A 15 -1.56 4.75 -13.19
C GLN A 15 -0.77 5.01 -11.91
N VAL A 16 0.53 4.89 -11.95
CA VAL A 16 1.47 5.13 -10.88
C VAL A 16 1.33 4.10 -9.77
N LEU A 17 0.71 4.42 -8.59
CA LEU A 17 0.74 3.50 -7.46
C LEU A 17 -0.61 3.32 -6.76
N ALA A 18 -1.27 4.37 -6.29
CA ALA A 18 -2.46 4.26 -5.43
C ALA A 18 -3.59 3.43 -6.06
N GLY A 19 -4.02 3.81 -7.26
CA GLY A 19 -5.07 3.08 -8.00
C GLY A 19 -4.62 1.67 -8.43
N PRO A 20 -3.43 1.51 -9.07
CA PRO A 20 -2.93 0.19 -9.44
C PRO A 20 -2.76 -0.77 -8.26
N TYR A 21 -2.37 -0.27 -7.07
CA TYR A 21 -2.32 -1.08 -5.86
C TYR A 21 -3.71 -1.60 -5.46
N ALA A 22 -4.75 -0.75 -5.56
CA ALA A 22 -6.12 -1.16 -5.25
C ALA A 22 -6.61 -2.27 -6.19
N SER A 23 -6.51 -2.08 -7.51
CA SER A 23 -6.94 -3.07 -8.49
C SER A 23 -6.09 -4.36 -8.42
N TYR A 24 -4.81 -4.26 -8.05
CA TYR A 24 -3.96 -5.43 -7.80
C TYR A 24 -4.44 -6.26 -6.60
N GLN A 25 -4.83 -5.62 -5.48
CA GLN A 25 -5.38 -6.34 -4.33
C GLN A 25 -6.64 -7.13 -4.71
N LEU A 26 -7.51 -6.55 -5.53
CA LEU A 26 -8.70 -7.23 -6.06
C LEU A 26 -8.33 -8.36 -7.04
N ALA A 27 -7.31 -8.16 -7.89
CA ALA A 27 -6.78 -9.17 -8.80
C ALA A 27 -6.18 -10.38 -8.08
N LEU A 28 -5.44 -10.17 -6.97
CA LEU A 28 -4.95 -11.26 -6.12
C LEU A 28 -6.11 -12.12 -5.58
N LEU A 29 -7.23 -11.48 -5.28
CA LEU A 29 -8.44 -12.12 -4.76
C LEU A 29 -9.39 -12.64 -5.87
N GLY A 30 -8.94 -12.65 -7.12
CA GLY A 30 -9.61 -13.35 -8.22
C GLY A 30 -10.37 -12.48 -9.21
N ALA A 31 -10.38 -11.14 -9.06
CA ALA A 31 -10.99 -10.28 -10.06
C ALA A 31 -10.24 -10.36 -11.40
N ASP A 32 -10.97 -10.35 -12.50
CA ASP A 32 -10.43 -10.20 -13.86
C ASP A 32 -10.23 -8.72 -14.14
N VAL A 33 -8.99 -8.27 -14.11
CA VAL A 33 -8.62 -6.85 -14.24
C VAL A 33 -8.03 -6.58 -15.62
N ILE A 34 -8.71 -5.75 -16.41
CA ILE A 34 -8.23 -5.24 -17.69
C ILE A 34 -7.65 -3.86 -17.46
N LYS A 35 -6.32 -3.76 -17.50
CA LYS A 35 -5.59 -2.49 -17.40
C LYS A 35 -5.57 -1.83 -18.77
N VAL A 36 -6.16 -0.64 -18.86
CA VAL A 36 -6.18 0.18 -20.07
C VAL A 36 -5.03 1.18 -20.00
N GLU A 37 -4.20 1.18 -21.02
CA GLU A 37 -3.03 2.04 -21.10
C GLU A 37 -2.98 2.77 -22.44
N ARG A 38 -2.30 3.91 -22.48
CA ARG A 38 -1.88 4.53 -23.73
C ARG A 38 -0.92 3.59 -24.49
N ARG A 39 -0.80 3.76 -25.78
CA ARG A 39 0.04 2.90 -26.64
C ARG A 39 1.52 2.83 -26.22
N GLU A 40 2.05 3.88 -25.60
CA GLU A 40 3.40 3.95 -25.07
C GLU A 40 3.56 3.32 -23.68
N GLY A 41 2.46 2.97 -23.05
CA GLY A 41 2.38 2.52 -21.66
C GLY A 41 2.51 3.66 -20.64
N GLU A 42 2.27 3.34 -19.38
CA GLU A 42 2.46 4.29 -18.29
C GLU A 42 3.94 4.42 -17.86
N ASP A 43 4.25 5.52 -17.17
CA ASP A 43 5.63 5.87 -16.79
C ASP A 43 6.25 4.86 -15.81
N MET A 44 5.45 4.21 -14.96
CA MET A 44 5.93 3.19 -14.02
C MET A 44 6.55 1.97 -14.69
N ARG A 45 6.21 1.69 -15.95
CA ARG A 45 6.83 0.61 -16.74
C ARG A 45 8.33 0.82 -16.95
N ARG A 46 8.81 2.07 -16.85
CA ARG A 46 10.18 2.47 -17.17
C ARG A 46 10.89 3.21 -16.04
N THR A 47 10.50 2.98 -14.78
CA THR A 47 11.21 3.58 -13.63
C THR A 47 12.69 3.14 -13.61
N PRO A 48 13.64 4.05 -13.33
CA PRO A 48 15.06 3.84 -13.61
C PRO A 48 15.83 3.02 -12.56
N LEU A 49 15.16 2.20 -11.75
CA LEU A 49 15.85 1.35 -10.76
C LEU A 49 16.72 0.28 -11.41
N SER A 50 16.25 -0.30 -12.53
CA SER A 50 16.97 -1.29 -13.33
C SER A 50 16.78 -0.98 -14.81
N ARG A 51 17.88 -0.72 -15.53
CA ARG A 51 17.84 -0.41 -16.97
C ARG A 51 17.23 -1.58 -17.75
N GLU A 52 17.67 -2.80 -17.48
CA GLU A 52 17.18 -4.01 -18.15
C GLU A 52 15.66 -4.15 -18.07
N TRP A 53 15.10 -4.01 -16.87
CA TRP A 53 13.65 -4.12 -16.65
C TRP A 53 12.87 -2.91 -17.19
N ALA A 54 13.47 -1.72 -17.15
CA ALA A 54 12.86 -0.52 -17.72
C ALA A 54 12.79 -0.59 -19.27
N GLU A 55 13.82 -1.11 -19.93
CA GLU A 55 13.83 -1.29 -21.39
C GLU A 55 12.79 -2.33 -21.85
N ARG A 56 12.47 -3.32 -21.03
CA ARG A 56 11.39 -4.29 -21.27
C ARG A 56 9.99 -3.70 -20.99
N GLY A 57 9.87 -2.52 -20.40
CA GLY A 57 8.60 -1.98 -19.93
C GLY A 57 8.00 -2.71 -18.72
N LEU A 58 8.85 -3.41 -17.96
CA LEU A 58 8.49 -4.29 -16.83
C LEU A 58 9.29 -3.92 -15.58
N ALA A 59 9.51 -2.63 -15.32
CA ALA A 59 10.27 -2.16 -14.16
C ALA A 59 9.71 -2.73 -12.83
N PRO A 60 10.57 -2.98 -11.81
CA PRO A 60 10.17 -3.62 -10.56
C PRO A 60 8.95 -2.96 -9.87
N ALA A 61 8.87 -1.62 -9.89
CA ALA A 61 7.75 -0.90 -9.31
C ALA A 61 6.42 -1.19 -10.04
N PHE A 62 6.44 -1.35 -11.37
CA PHE A 62 5.28 -1.77 -12.15
C PHE A 62 4.88 -3.21 -11.85
N GLN A 63 5.86 -4.12 -11.79
CA GLN A 63 5.65 -5.53 -11.47
C GLN A 63 4.97 -5.74 -10.11
N ALA A 64 5.36 -4.96 -9.11
CA ALA A 64 4.89 -5.10 -7.73
C ALA A 64 3.37 -4.93 -7.55
N ILE A 65 2.69 -4.25 -8.50
CA ILE A 65 1.29 -3.83 -8.35
C ILE A 65 0.42 -4.08 -9.59
N ASN A 66 0.93 -4.84 -10.56
CA ASN A 66 0.19 -5.14 -11.79
C ASN A 66 0.14 -6.64 -12.14
N GLY A 67 0.59 -7.51 -11.25
CA GLY A 67 0.40 -8.96 -11.38
C GLY A 67 -1.08 -9.32 -11.49
N ASN A 68 -1.37 -10.43 -12.15
CA ASN A 68 -2.72 -10.94 -12.46
C ASN A 68 -3.57 -10.06 -13.40
N LYS A 69 -3.10 -8.87 -13.82
CA LYS A 69 -3.86 -8.02 -14.75
C LYS A 69 -3.64 -8.44 -16.21
N ARG A 70 -4.59 -8.10 -17.07
CA ARG A 70 -4.49 -8.13 -18.52
C ARG A 70 -4.19 -6.71 -19.03
N SER A 71 -3.40 -6.55 -20.09
CA SER A 71 -3.07 -5.22 -20.66
C SER A 71 -3.75 -5.02 -22.00
N LEU A 72 -4.54 -3.95 -22.06
CA LEU A 72 -5.18 -3.42 -23.27
C LEU A 72 -4.63 -2.03 -23.57
N THR A 73 -4.12 -1.81 -24.78
CA THR A 73 -3.72 -0.47 -25.23
C THR A 73 -4.87 0.23 -25.94
N LEU A 74 -5.14 1.50 -25.61
CA LEU A 74 -6.14 2.34 -26.27
C LEU A 74 -5.67 3.81 -26.30
N ASP A 75 -5.79 4.45 -27.47
CA ASP A 75 -5.71 5.90 -27.59
C ASP A 75 -7.07 6.54 -27.24
N LEU A 76 -7.27 6.90 -25.99
CA LEU A 76 -8.53 7.49 -25.50
C LEU A 76 -8.88 8.85 -26.12
N GLN A 77 -8.03 9.45 -26.98
CA GLN A 77 -8.35 10.64 -27.73
C GLN A 77 -9.14 10.32 -29.01
N LYS A 78 -9.23 9.05 -29.38
CA LYS A 78 -9.94 8.58 -30.58
C LYS A 78 -11.36 8.12 -30.24
N PRO A 79 -12.38 8.53 -31.03
CA PRO A 79 -13.77 8.11 -30.80
C PRO A 79 -13.96 6.59 -30.80
N GLU A 80 -13.21 5.87 -31.62
CA GLU A 80 -13.28 4.41 -31.68
C GLU A 80 -12.80 3.76 -30.36
N ALA A 81 -11.78 4.32 -29.71
CA ALA A 81 -11.33 3.84 -28.39
C ALA A 81 -12.43 4.07 -27.33
N ILE A 82 -13.10 5.21 -27.37
CA ILE A 82 -14.25 5.50 -26.50
C ILE A 82 -15.39 4.51 -26.72
N ALA A 83 -15.67 4.15 -27.99
CA ALA A 83 -16.67 3.15 -28.31
C ALA A 83 -16.31 1.75 -27.76
N ILE A 84 -15.03 1.38 -27.78
CA ILE A 84 -14.52 0.15 -27.14
C ILE A 84 -14.73 0.21 -25.61
N VAL A 85 -14.38 1.32 -24.97
CA VAL A 85 -14.58 1.52 -23.51
C VAL A 85 -16.07 1.37 -23.16
N ASN A 86 -16.98 1.97 -23.94
CA ASN A 86 -18.42 1.88 -23.71
C ASN A 86 -18.94 0.43 -23.84
N LYS A 87 -18.42 -0.35 -24.80
CA LYS A 87 -18.75 -1.79 -24.91
C LYS A 87 -18.24 -2.56 -23.69
N LEU A 88 -17.02 -2.29 -23.21
CA LEU A 88 -16.48 -2.91 -22.00
C LEU A 88 -17.33 -2.54 -20.78
N ALA A 89 -17.67 -1.26 -20.61
CA ALA A 89 -18.44 -0.76 -19.47
C ALA A 89 -19.81 -1.43 -19.32
N ALA A 90 -20.43 -1.84 -20.43
CA ALA A 90 -21.71 -2.58 -20.42
C ALA A 90 -21.59 -3.96 -19.74
N SER A 91 -20.39 -4.53 -19.63
CA SER A 91 -20.16 -5.90 -19.15
C SER A 91 -19.23 -6.02 -17.96
N VAL A 92 -18.59 -4.93 -17.51
CA VAL A 92 -17.72 -4.95 -16.31
C VAL A 92 -18.50 -4.55 -15.07
N ASP A 93 -18.01 -4.98 -13.92
CA ASP A 93 -18.58 -4.68 -12.61
C ASP A 93 -18.05 -3.36 -12.03
N VAL A 94 -16.77 -3.06 -12.31
CA VAL A 94 -16.05 -1.95 -11.72
C VAL A 94 -15.25 -1.22 -12.79
N VAL A 95 -15.27 0.11 -12.75
CA VAL A 95 -14.30 0.98 -13.41
C VAL A 95 -13.46 1.67 -12.34
N MET A 96 -12.14 1.68 -12.53
CA MET A 96 -11.21 2.36 -11.64
C MET A 96 -10.33 3.35 -12.41
N GLU A 97 -10.18 4.57 -11.87
CA GLU A 97 -9.34 5.58 -12.47
C GLU A 97 -8.64 6.42 -11.39
N ASN A 98 -7.54 7.09 -11.74
CA ASN A 98 -6.87 8.04 -10.86
C ASN A 98 -6.31 9.25 -11.63
N PHE A 99 -7.01 9.68 -12.66
CA PHE A 99 -6.74 10.92 -13.36
C PHE A 99 -7.12 12.14 -12.51
N ARG A 100 -6.78 13.32 -12.97
CA ARG A 100 -7.28 14.55 -12.35
C ARG A 100 -8.79 14.64 -12.54
N PRO A 101 -9.54 15.12 -11.54
CA PRO A 101 -10.98 15.28 -11.64
C PRO A 101 -11.42 16.00 -12.92
N GLY A 102 -12.43 15.45 -13.58
CA GLY A 102 -12.98 15.93 -14.83
C GLY A 102 -12.26 15.49 -16.10
N VAL A 103 -11.16 14.73 -16.03
CA VAL A 103 -10.50 14.18 -17.23
C VAL A 103 -11.37 13.11 -17.90
N MET A 104 -11.87 12.16 -17.13
CA MET A 104 -12.74 11.09 -17.64
C MET A 104 -14.07 11.65 -18.19
N ASP A 105 -14.61 12.70 -17.57
CA ASP A 105 -15.81 13.38 -18.05
C ASP A 105 -15.56 14.05 -19.43
N LYS A 106 -14.41 14.72 -19.60
CA LYS A 106 -14.03 15.32 -20.89
C LYS A 106 -13.83 14.28 -21.99
N LEU A 107 -13.43 13.07 -21.64
CA LEU A 107 -13.31 11.95 -22.57
C LEU A 107 -14.67 11.28 -22.86
N GLY A 108 -15.74 11.63 -22.15
CA GLY A 108 -17.07 11.06 -22.30
C GLY A 108 -17.22 9.68 -21.67
N ILE A 109 -16.32 9.29 -20.74
CA ILE A 109 -16.28 8.02 -20.02
C ILE A 109 -16.20 8.23 -18.49
N GLY A 110 -16.72 9.36 -17.99
CA GLY A 110 -16.91 9.60 -16.57
C GLY A 110 -18.09 8.81 -15.99
N TYR A 111 -18.28 8.94 -14.67
CA TYR A 111 -19.32 8.17 -13.96
C TYR A 111 -20.72 8.28 -14.55
N GLU A 112 -21.19 9.49 -14.82
CA GLU A 112 -22.53 9.74 -15.35
C GLU A 112 -22.75 9.03 -16.70
N ALA A 113 -21.74 9.09 -17.59
CA ALA A 113 -21.82 8.46 -18.90
C ALA A 113 -21.83 6.92 -18.80
N LEU A 114 -20.93 6.35 -18.02
CA LEU A 114 -20.81 4.89 -17.93
C LEU A 114 -21.89 4.25 -17.05
N SER A 115 -22.38 4.93 -16.01
CA SER A 115 -23.51 4.45 -15.21
C SER A 115 -24.84 4.48 -15.97
N ALA A 116 -24.99 5.36 -16.95
CA ALA A 116 -26.13 5.35 -17.87
C ALA A 116 -26.12 4.09 -18.77
N ILE A 117 -24.94 3.58 -19.16
CA ILE A 117 -24.77 2.34 -19.91
C ILE A 117 -25.00 1.12 -18.99
N ASN A 118 -24.43 1.16 -17.78
CA ASN A 118 -24.50 0.07 -16.80
C ASN A 118 -24.91 0.60 -15.43
N PRO A 119 -26.20 0.61 -15.07
CA PRO A 119 -26.69 1.10 -13.78
C PRO A 119 -26.19 0.33 -12.54
N LYS A 120 -25.57 -0.85 -12.77
CA LYS A 120 -24.93 -1.64 -11.71
C LYS A 120 -23.46 -1.37 -11.56
N LEU A 121 -22.89 -0.47 -12.38
CA LEU A 121 -21.47 -0.17 -12.41
C LEU A 121 -21.02 0.48 -11.09
N ILE A 122 -19.95 -0.03 -10.52
CA ILE A 122 -19.21 0.65 -9.47
C ILE A 122 -18.08 1.44 -10.15
N TYR A 123 -18.04 2.74 -9.91
CA TYR A 123 -17.03 3.62 -10.46
C TYR A 123 -16.17 4.18 -9.33
N CYS A 124 -14.88 3.83 -9.29
CA CYS A 124 -13.96 4.26 -8.26
C CYS A 124 -12.94 5.26 -8.82
N ALA A 125 -12.98 6.48 -8.32
CA ALA A 125 -12.02 7.53 -8.65
C ALA A 125 -11.08 7.79 -7.46
N VAL A 126 -9.77 7.68 -7.68
CA VAL A 126 -8.75 7.97 -6.67
C VAL A 126 -8.02 9.24 -7.07
N SER A 127 -8.04 10.26 -6.20
CA SER A 127 -7.36 11.53 -6.50
C SER A 127 -6.71 12.13 -5.25
N GLY A 128 -5.87 13.16 -5.41
CA GLY A 128 -5.18 13.77 -4.27
C GLY A 128 -6.11 14.34 -3.21
N PHE A 129 -7.22 14.98 -3.65
CA PHE A 129 -8.12 15.76 -2.78
C PHE A 129 -9.59 15.38 -2.90
N GLY A 130 -9.92 14.30 -3.62
CA GLY A 130 -11.30 13.93 -3.93
C GLY A 130 -11.86 14.70 -5.13
N GLN A 131 -13.09 14.38 -5.51
CA GLN A 131 -13.78 14.94 -6.68
C GLN A 131 -14.44 16.29 -6.41
N THR A 132 -14.52 16.71 -5.16
CA THR A 132 -15.17 17.95 -4.71
C THR A 132 -14.22 18.81 -3.89
N GLY A 133 -14.69 19.98 -3.49
CA GLY A 133 -13.90 20.91 -2.64
C GLY A 133 -12.96 21.84 -3.40
N PRO A 134 -12.36 22.82 -2.69
CA PRO A 134 -11.59 23.91 -3.30
C PRO A 134 -10.28 23.43 -3.97
N ASP A 135 -9.70 22.34 -3.48
CA ASP A 135 -8.40 21.85 -3.94
C ASP A 135 -8.49 20.67 -4.93
N ARG A 136 -9.70 20.28 -5.34
CA ARG A 136 -9.94 19.09 -6.19
C ARG A 136 -9.07 19.03 -7.46
N LEU A 137 -8.74 20.16 -8.07
CA LEU A 137 -7.95 20.21 -9.30
C LEU A 137 -6.44 20.29 -9.05
N ARG A 138 -5.99 20.39 -7.78
CA ARG A 138 -4.56 20.42 -7.47
C ARG A 138 -3.92 19.05 -7.65
N PRO A 139 -2.67 18.98 -8.14
CA PRO A 139 -1.97 17.71 -8.25
C PRO A 139 -1.69 17.12 -6.87
N GLY A 140 -1.95 15.82 -6.72
CA GLY A 140 -1.63 15.01 -5.55
C GLY A 140 -0.60 13.96 -5.90
N TYR A 141 0.53 13.94 -5.16
CA TYR A 141 1.53 12.90 -5.19
C TYR A 141 1.86 12.52 -3.75
N ASP A 142 2.28 11.28 -3.51
CA ASP A 142 2.58 10.75 -2.18
C ASP A 142 3.36 11.72 -1.29
N GLY A 143 4.51 12.22 -1.75
CA GLY A 143 5.35 13.11 -0.94
C GLY A 143 4.66 14.42 -0.55
N LYS A 144 3.78 14.95 -1.42
CA LYS A 144 2.96 16.12 -1.11
C LYS A 144 1.88 15.77 -0.08
N MET A 145 1.25 14.60 -0.22
CA MET A 145 0.25 14.14 0.74
C MET A 145 0.85 13.84 2.10
N GLN A 146 2.06 13.27 2.17
CA GLN A 146 2.78 13.10 3.42
C GLN A 146 3.01 14.43 4.15
N ALA A 147 3.40 15.48 3.41
CA ALA A 147 3.61 16.81 4.00
C ALA A 147 2.29 17.47 4.44
N LEU A 148 1.23 17.33 3.66
CA LEU A 148 -0.04 18.04 3.87
C LEU A 148 -0.94 17.36 4.90
N SER A 149 -0.92 16.04 5.00
CA SER A 149 -1.77 15.28 5.92
C SER A 149 -1.36 15.37 7.40
N GLY A 150 -0.15 15.90 7.67
CA GLY A 150 0.41 15.93 9.02
C GLY A 150 1.29 14.73 9.37
N ILE A 151 1.35 13.68 8.52
CA ILE A 151 2.17 12.49 8.82
C ILE A 151 3.65 12.84 8.98
N MET A 152 4.17 13.79 8.17
CA MET A 152 5.55 14.26 8.32
C MET A 152 5.76 15.12 9.56
N ALA A 153 4.74 15.81 10.05
CA ALA A 153 4.85 16.62 11.26
C ALA A 153 5.02 15.78 12.54
N ILE A 154 4.70 14.48 12.46
CA ILE A 154 4.85 13.52 13.57
C ILE A 154 5.93 12.46 13.29
N THR A 155 6.55 12.47 12.10
CA THR A 155 7.58 11.51 11.69
C THR A 155 8.91 12.23 11.55
N GLY A 156 9.91 11.78 12.30
CA GLY A 156 11.26 12.37 12.33
C GLY A 156 11.74 12.65 13.75
N HIS A 157 12.91 13.24 13.85
CA HIS A 157 13.56 13.55 15.12
C HIS A 157 13.55 15.05 15.37
N PRO A 158 13.39 15.50 16.63
CA PRO A 158 13.45 16.93 16.97
C PRO A 158 14.71 17.63 16.45
N GLU A 159 15.85 16.93 16.47
CA GLU A 159 17.16 17.48 16.10
C GLU A 159 17.35 17.61 14.58
N THR A 160 16.74 16.72 13.79
CA THR A 160 16.93 16.66 12.33
C THR A 160 15.70 17.13 11.54
N GLY A 161 14.56 17.27 12.21
CA GLY A 161 13.31 17.73 11.61
C GLY A 161 12.44 16.61 11.01
N PRO A 162 11.38 17.00 10.29
CA PRO A 162 10.42 16.08 9.66
C PRO A 162 11.10 15.16 8.65
N THR A 163 10.66 13.90 8.61
CA THR A 163 11.17 12.89 7.68
C THR A 163 10.01 12.22 6.95
N ARG A 164 10.19 11.91 5.67
CA ARG A 164 9.25 11.09 4.89
C ARG A 164 9.33 9.63 5.34
N ALA A 165 8.21 8.91 5.26
CA ALA A 165 8.25 7.45 5.30
C ALA A 165 9.10 6.91 4.14
N GLY A 166 9.83 5.83 4.35
CA GLY A 166 10.74 5.23 3.36
C GLY A 166 10.05 4.57 2.16
N PHE A 167 8.73 4.66 2.05
CA PHE A 167 7.91 4.18 0.94
C PHE A 167 6.74 5.15 0.70
N ALA A 168 6.00 4.96 -0.40
CA ALA A 168 4.87 5.80 -0.78
C ALA A 168 3.64 5.50 0.09
N VAL A 169 3.70 5.86 1.37
CA VAL A 169 2.72 5.48 2.40
C VAL A 169 1.31 6.00 2.09
N CYS A 170 1.17 7.24 1.63
CA CYS A 170 -0.15 7.82 1.31
C CYS A 170 -0.78 7.15 0.09
N ASP A 171 0.01 6.78 -0.92
CA ASP A 171 -0.46 6.00 -2.07
C ASP A 171 -0.98 4.63 -1.63
N VAL A 172 -0.19 3.89 -0.81
CA VAL A 172 -0.58 2.56 -0.34
C VAL A 172 -1.84 2.61 0.53
N LEU A 173 -1.94 3.57 1.46
CA LEU A 173 -3.13 3.78 2.28
C LEU A 173 -4.36 4.09 1.42
N SER A 174 -4.20 4.95 0.43
CA SER A 174 -5.28 5.30 -0.51
C SER A 174 -5.72 4.11 -1.36
N GLY A 175 -4.75 3.33 -1.85
CA GLY A 175 -5.04 2.11 -2.60
C GLY A 175 -5.75 1.05 -1.76
N ALA A 176 -5.33 0.84 -0.51
CA ALA A 176 -6.03 -0.05 0.42
C ALA A 176 -7.45 0.44 0.72
N THR A 177 -7.64 1.75 0.93
CA THR A 177 -8.94 2.38 1.13
C THR A 177 -9.83 2.22 -0.12
N ALA A 178 -9.28 2.39 -1.31
CA ALA A 178 -10.01 2.19 -2.58
C ALA A 178 -10.45 0.73 -2.76
N ALA A 179 -9.56 -0.24 -2.48
CA ALA A 179 -9.92 -1.66 -2.54
C ALA A 179 -11.02 -2.00 -1.53
N PHE A 180 -10.96 -1.46 -0.31
CA PHE A 180 -12.01 -1.61 0.70
C PHE A 180 -13.32 -0.94 0.27
N GLY A 181 -13.25 0.28 -0.29
CA GLY A 181 -14.42 1.00 -0.82
C GLY A 181 -15.11 0.24 -1.95
N VAL A 182 -14.35 -0.26 -2.93
CA VAL A 182 -14.87 -1.09 -4.03
C VAL A 182 -15.51 -2.38 -3.49
N SER A 183 -14.85 -3.06 -2.56
CA SER A 183 -15.39 -4.28 -1.93
C SER A 183 -16.71 -4.01 -1.21
N SER A 184 -16.80 -2.89 -0.48
CA SER A 184 -18.01 -2.44 0.22
C SER A 184 -19.14 -2.11 -0.76
N ALA A 185 -18.81 -1.44 -1.88
CA ALA A 185 -19.76 -1.10 -2.93
C ALA A 185 -20.29 -2.35 -3.67
N LEU A 186 -19.43 -3.33 -3.95
CA LEU A 186 -19.83 -4.62 -4.50
C LEU A 186 -20.80 -5.36 -3.58
N TYR A 187 -20.47 -5.43 -2.28
CA TYR A 187 -21.35 -6.05 -1.27
C TYR A 187 -22.71 -5.34 -1.15
N GLN A 188 -22.73 -4.01 -1.23
CA GLN A 188 -23.97 -3.25 -1.22
C GLN A 188 -24.78 -3.47 -2.52
N ARG A 189 -24.11 -3.51 -3.68
CA ARG A 189 -24.73 -3.77 -4.98
C ARG A 189 -25.45 -5.12 -5.02
N ASP A 190 -24.86 -6.15 -4.44
CA ASP A 190 -25.49 -7.49 -4.41
C ASP A 190 -26.81 -7.49 -3.63
N ARG A 191 -27.03 -6.55 -2.72
CA ARG A 191 -28.26 -6.40 -1.94
C ARG A 191 -29.25 -5.43 -2.57
N THR A 192 -28.76 -4.39 -3.25
CA THR A 192 -29.59 -3.29 -3.76
C THR A 192 -29.88 -3.38 -5.24
N GLY A 193 -29.05 -4.14 -5.98
CA GLY A 193 -29.05 -4.19 -7.43
C GLY A 193 -28.51 -2.93 -8.12
N LYS A 194 -27.98 -1.97 -7.37
CA LYS A 194 -27.53 -0.66 -7.89
C LYS A 194 -26.01 -0.49 -7.72
N GLY A 195 -25.37 0.04 -8.77
CA GLY A 195 -23.99 0.53 -8.70
C GLY A 195 -23.89 1.87 -7.96
N GLN A 196 -22.66 2.38 -7.82
CA GLN A 196 -22.44 3.68 -7.21
C GLN A 196 -21.05 4.24 -7.54
N PHE A 197 -20.87 5.52 -7.23
CA PHE A 197 -19.62 6.22 -7.28
C PHE A 197 -18.86 6.08 -5.95
N VAL A 198 -17.57 5.74 -6.03
CA VAL A 198 -16.65 5.65 -4.90
C VAL A 198 -15.57 6.70 -5.10
N ASP A 199 -15.64 7.79 -4.35
CA ASP A 199 -14.65 8.88 -4.36
C ASP A 199 -13.61 8.64 -3.27
N VAL A 200 -12.33 8.49 -3.65
CA VAL A 200 -11.22 8.28 -2.72
C VAL A 200 -10.24 9.41 -2.82
N SER A 201 -10.18 10.21 -1.77
CA SER A 201 -9.17 11.26 -1.60
C SER A 201 -7.95 10.71 -0.87
N MET A 202 -6.75 10.89 -1.45
CA MET A 202 -5.50 10.49 -0.78
C MET A 202 -5.32 11.21 0.56
N LEU A 203 -5.71 12.48 0.63
CA LEU A 203 -5.66 13.24 1.88
C LEU A 203 -6.59 12.64 2.94
N GLU A 204 -7.85 12.38 2.59
CA GLU A 204 -8.82 11.82 3.53
C GLU A 204 -8.48 10.39 3.95
N ALA A 205 -8.03 9.56 3.00
CA ALA A 205 -7.54 8.22 3.30
C ALA A 205 -6.40 8.27 4.33
N THR A 206 -5.42 9.16 4.14
CA THR A 206 -4.33 9.33 5.11
C THR A 206 -4.82 9.81 6.46
N LEU A 207 -5.76 10.78 6.51
CA LEU A 207 -6.34 11.27 7.76
C LEU A 207 -7.12 10.19 8.51
N ALA A 208 -7.80 9.28 7.80
CA ALA A 208 -8.49 8.16 8.44
C ALA A 208 -7.53 7.25 9.24
N PHE A 209 -6.30 7.07 8.78
CA PHE A 209 -5.27 6.32 9.51
C PHE A 209 -4.59 7.15 10.62
N LEU A 210 -4.77 8.47 10.63
CA LEU A 210 -4.34 9.37 11.71
C LEU A 210 -5.44 9.62 12.75
N SER A 211 -6.45 8.78 12.82
CA SER A 211 -7.61 8.94 13.71
C SER A 211 -7.23 9.12 15.19
N GLY A 212 -6.19 8.41 15.67
CA GLY A 212 -5.67 8.55 17.04
C GLY A 212 -5.13 9.96 17.30
N GLN A 213 -4.31 10.48 16.41
CA GLN A 213 -3.69 11.81 16.50
C GLN A 213 -4.75 12.93 16.41
N ILE A 214 -5.77 12.71 15.57
CA ILE A 214 -6.93 13.63 15.49
C ILE A 214 -7.70 13.63 16.81
N ALA A 215 -7.93 12.44 17.39
CA ALA A 215 -8.61 12.33 18.68
C ALA A 215 -7.81 12.98 19.82
N ASP A 216 -6.50 12.79 19.88
CA ASP A 216 -5.60 13.41 20.85
C ASP A 216 -5.74 14.95 20.83
N TRP A 217 -5.79 15.52 19.62
CA TRP A 217 -6.00 16.94 19.46
C TRP A 217 -7.42 17.37 19.83
N SER A 218 -8.44 16.70 19.29
CA SER A 218 -9.83 17.15 19.44
C SER A 218 -10.40 16.93 20.84
N VAL A 219 -9.96 15.88 21.55
CA VAL A 219 -10.45 15.53 22.89
C VAL A 219 -9.59 16.15 23.98
N ALA A 220 -8.25 16.10 23.85
CA ALA A 220 -7.34 16.51 24.90
C ALA A 220 -6.55 17.80 24.59
N GLY A 221 -6.75 18.41 23.40
CA GLY A 221 -5.96 19.58 22.96
C GLY A 221 -4.48 19.27 22.77
N HIS A 222 -4.09 17.99 22.72
CA HIS A 222 -2.71 17.58 22.63
C HIS A 222 -2.16 17.82 21.21
N ARG A 223 -1.13 18.66 21.11
CA ARG A 223 -0.42 18.92 19.87
C ARG A 223 0.69 17.90 19.68
N GLN A 224 0.61 17.13 18.62
CA GLN A 224 1.65 16.17 18.25
C GLN A 224 2.94 16.90 17.92
N GLN A 225 4.07 16.27 18.24
CA GLN A 225 5.41 16.76 17.95
C GLN A 225 6.27 15.60 17.43
N LEU A 226 7.42 15.95 16.86
CA LEU A 226 8.41 14.94 16.49
C LEU A 226 8.95 14.27 17.75
N SER A 227 8.85 12.95 17.80
CA SER A 227 9.29 12.14 18.96
C SER A 227 10.37 11.10 18.60
N GLY A 228 10.91 11.18 17.39
CA GLY A 228 11.90 10.21 16.91
C GLY A 228 11.35 8.80 16.90
N ASN A 229 12.05 7.91 17.57
CA ASN A 229 11.70 6.50 17.68
C ASN A 229 10.90 6.15 18.96
N GLN A 230 10.51 7.16 19.75
CA GLN A 230 9.70 6.92 20.94
C GLN A 230 8.29 6.43 20.54
N ALA A 231 7.84 5.37 21.19
CA ALA A 231 6.49 4.85 20.98
C ALA A 231 5.40 5.83 21.45
N VAL A 232 4.19 5.70 20.90
CA VAL A 232 3.02 6.48 21.30
C VAL A 232 2.71 6.34 22.80
N SER A 233 3.06 5.20 23.43
CA SER A 233 2.96 4.96 24.86
C SER A 233 3.84 5.88 25.71
N ARG A 234 4.81 6.57 25.10
CA ARG A 234 5.78 7.45 25.76
C ARG A 234 6.57 6.79 26.89
N ARG A 235 6.72 5.46 26.86
CA ARG A 235 7.57 4.72 27.78
C ARG A 235 9.03 4.86 27.35
N THR A 236 9.92 5.19 28.26
CA THR A 236 11.37 5.26 28.00
C THR A 236 11.92 3.99 27.37
N THR A 237 11.42 2.83 27.80
CA THR A 237 11.82 1.50 27.32
C THR A 237 11.09 1.04 26.06
N ALA A 238 10.23 1.87 25.46
CA ALA A 238 9.61 1.65 24.16
C ALA A 238 10.22 2.61 23.13
N ASN A 239 11.47 2.37 22.75
CA ASN A 239 12.29 3.25 21.94
C ASN A 239 13.43 2.48 21.24
N LEU A 240 14.19 3.16 20.41
CA LEU A 240 15.39 2.63 19.76
C LEU A 240 16.60 2.84 20.66
N PHE A 241 17.44 1.81 20.82
CA PHE A 241 18.65 1.80 21.63
C PHE A 241 19.85 1.36 20.81
N LYS A 242 21.04 1.88 21.13
CA LYS A 242 22.30 1.40 20.56
C LYS A 242 22.70 0.06 21.16
N CYS A 243 23.30 -0.80 20.37
CA CYS A 243 23.89 -2.07 20.77
C CYS A 243 25.24 -2.29 20.07
N GLY A 244 25.87 -3.45 20.26
CA GLY A 244 27.26 -3.67 19.85
C GLY A 244 27.56 -3.47 18.37
N ASP A 245 26.59 -3.68 17.48
CA ASP A 245 26.76 -3.58 16.01
C ASP A 245 25.71 -2.72 15.30
N GLY A 246 24.92 -1.97 16.05
CA GLY A 246 23.85 -1.15 15.46
C GLY A 246 22.78 -0.74 16.45
N HIS A 247 21.53 -1.08 16.16
CA HIS A 247 20.38 -0.66 16.97
C HIS A 247 19.40 -1.80 17.19
N ILE A 248 18.73 -1.78 18.34
CA ILE A 248 17.59 -2.62 18.68
C ILE A 248 16.40 -1.75 19.11
N LEU A 249 15.22 -2.05 18.61
CA LEU A 249 13.98 -1.44 19.08
C LEU A 249 13.44 -2.26 20.24
N LEU A 250 13.29 -1.65 21.40
CA LEU A 250 12.60 -2.23 22.53
C LEU A 250 11.13 -1.79 22.52
N ALA A 251 10.21 -2.71 22.80
CA ALA A 251 8.77 -2.45 22.88
C ALA A 251 8.20 -2.77 24.27
N VAL A 252 8.97 -2.46 25.31
CA VAL A 252 8.67 -2.77 26.71
C VAL A 252 7.74 -1.73 27.30
N ASN A 253 6.49 -2.12 27.59
CA ASN A 253 5.39 -1.21 27.91
C ASN A 253 4.72 -1.46 29.27
N ASN A 254 5.09 -2.53 30.00
CA ASN A 254 4.51 -2.86 31.31
C ASN A 254 5.57 -3.36 32.30
N GLU A 255 5.21 -3.41 33.59
CA GLU A 255 6.13 -3.76 34.68
C GLU A 255 6.72 -5.17 34.55
N LYS A 256 5.93 -6.15 34.07
CA LYS A 256 6.42 -7.52 33.84
C LYS A 256 7.53 -7.51 32.80
N GLN A 257 7.32 -6.85 31.68
CA GLN A 257 8.31 -6.72 30.61
C GLN A 257 9.54 -5.91 31.06
N TYR A 258 9.35 -4.86 31.84
CA TYR A 258 10.46 -4.08 32.38
C TYR A 258 11.35 -4.92 33.29
N ARG A 259 10.79 -5.70 34.18
CA ARG A 259 11.54 -6.63 35.05
C ARG A 259 12.28 -7.67 34.20
N ALA A 260 11.62 -8.24 33.21
CA ALA A 260 12.22 -9.22 32.28
C ALA A 260 13.41 -8.59 31.51
N LEU A 261 13.26 -7.37 31.01
CA LEU A 261 14.32 -6.60 30.35
C LEU A 261 15.52 -6.41 31.28
N MET A 262 15.32 -5.85 32.49
CA MET A 262 16.42 -5.55 33.41
C MET A 262 17.13 -6.83 33.88
N SER A 263 16.40 -7.90 34.12
CA SER A 263 16.98 -9.20 34.49
C SER A 263 17.81 -9.78 33.33
N ALA A 264 17.28 -9.77 32.10
CA ALA A 264 18.01 -10.27 30.93
C ALA A 264 19.27 -9.45 30.61
N LEU A 265 19.27 -8.16 30.92
CA LEU A 265 20.42 -7.27 30.79
C LEU A 265 21.42 -7.42 31.96
N GLY A 266 21.11 -8.20 33.03
CA GLY A 266 21.93 -8.29 34.23
C GLY A 266 21.95 -7.00 35.07
N ARG A 267 20.84 -6.25 35.03
CA ARG A 267 20.72 -4.93 35.69
C ARG A 267 19.55 -4.89 36.68
N GLU A 268 19.42 -5.96 37.46
CA GLU A 268 18.42 -6.08 38.54
C GLU A 268 18.57 -4.98 39.60
N ASP A 269 19.75 -4.36 39.71
CA ASP A 269 20.04 -3.19 40.58
C ASP A 269 19.06 -2.03 40.30
N THR A 270 18.64 -1.86 39.06
CA THR A 270 17.67 -0.83 38.65
C THR A 270 16.27 -1.04 39.23
N LEU A 271 15.89 -2.28 39.55
CA LEU A 271 14.57 -2.62 40.07
C LEU A 271 14.29 -2.09 41.48
N SER A 272 15.38 -1.81 42.23
CA SER A 272 15.32 -1.23 43.57
C SER A 272 15.78 0.27 43.63
N ASP A 273 16.18 0.81 42.48
CA ASP A 273 16.60 2.21 42.38
C ASP A 273 15.37 3.15 42.39
N PRO A 274 15.28 4.11 43.36
CA PRO A 274 14.13 5.04 43.44
C PRO A 274 13.90 5.84 42.16
N ARG A 275 14.96 6.11 41.37
CA ARG A 275 14.85 6.81 40.08
C ARG A 275 14.05 6.09 39.04
N PHE A 276 13.85 4.75 39.21
CA PHE A 276 13.17 3.88 38.23
C PHE A 276 12.01 3.12 38.85
N ALA A 277 11.48 3.57 39.98
CA ALA A 277 10.44 2.90 40.75
C ALA A 277 9.10 2.73 39.96
N ASP A 278 8.75 3.73 39.18
CA ASP A 278 7.55 3.74 38.35
C ASP A 278 7.78 4.39 37.00
N TRP A 279 6.74 4.44 36.15
CA TRP A 279 6.86 4.98 34.79
C TRP A 279 7.11 6.49 34.75
N PHE A 280 6.62 7.26 35.74
CA PHE A 280 6.88 8.69 35.81
C PHE A 280 8.34 8.95 36.14
N SER A 281 8.84 8.29 37.19
CA SER A 281 10.24 8.38 37.61
C SER A 281 11.20 7.92 36.50
N ARG A 282 10.87 6.86 35.76
CA ARG A 282 11.68 6.39 34.63
C ARG A 282 11.72 7.40 33.49
N ASN A 283 10.60 8.04 33.18
CA ASN A 283 10.55 9.07 32.14
C ASN A 283 11.31 10.34 32.55
N GLU A 284 11.21 10.75 33.82
CA GLU A 284 11.98 11.87 34.37
C GLU A 284 13.49 11.61 34.38
N ASN A 285 13.88 10.35 34.57
CA ASN A 285 15.28 9.91 34.57
C ASN A 285 15.67 9.16 33.27
N GLU A 286 14.98 9.46 32.14
CA GLU A 286 15.21 8.80 30.85
C GLU A 286 16.70 8.75 30.44
N PRO A 287 17.50 9.84 30.51
CA PRO A 287 18.90 9.76 30.09
C PRO A 287 19.72 8.76 30.90
N ALA A 288 19.47 8.67 32.21
CA ALA A 288 20.18 7.73 33.09
C ALA A 288 19.78 6.27 32.80
N LEU A 289 18.47 6.01 32.63
CA LEU A 289 17.98 4.69 32.31
C LEU A 289 18.45 4.22 30.91
N ARG A 290 18.44 5.13 29.94
CA ARG A 290 18.95 4.88 28.59
C ARG A 290 20.44 4.49 28.61
N ALA A 291 21.25 5.23 29.33
CA ALA A 291 22.69 4.94 29.46
C ALA A 291 22.96 3.53 30.05
N ILE A 292 22.20 3.16 31.08
CA ILE A 292 22.30 1.84 31.72
C ILE A 292 21.91 0.73 30.70
N ILE A 293 20.82 0.90 29.95
CA ILE A 293 20.37 -0.06 28.95
C ILE A 293 21.40 -0.15 27.81
N GLU A 294 21.86 0.96 27.27
CA GLU A 294 22.82 0.98 26.15
C GLU A 294 24.18 0.42 26.55
N GLU A 295 24.63 0.66 27.79
CA GLU A 295 25.86 0.03 28.34
C GLU A 295 25.76 -1.52 28.31
N ALA A 296 24.64 -2.07 28.77
CA ALA A 296 24.43 -3.49 28.75
C ALA A 296 24.31 -4.04 27.32
N LEU A 297 23.53 -3.36 26.48
CA LEU A 297 23.32 -3.74 25.08
C LEU A 297 24.60 -3.65 24.23
N ALA A 298 25.55 -2.80 24.56
CA ALA A 298 26.83 -2.68 23.86
C ALA A 298 27.68 -3.97 23.89
N THR A 299 27.37 -4.92 24.78
CA THR A 299 28.14 -6.15 24.97
C THR A 299 27.92 -7.22 23.90
N ARG A 300 26.87 -7.11 23.08
CA ARG A 300 26.51 -8.10 22.06
C ARG A 300 25.89 -7.44 20.81
N PRO A 301 25.89 -8.16 19.66
CA PRO A 301 25.14 -7.76 18.47
C PRO A 301 23.62 -7.72 18.69
N ALA A 302 22.94 -6.87 17.91
CA ALA A 302 21.48 -6.68 18.00
C ALA A 302 20.68 -7.99 17.83
N ARG A 303 21.08 -8.88 16.92
CA ARG A 303 20.41 -10.16 16.66
C ARG A 303 20.53 -11.14 17.84
N GLU A 304 21.67 -11.13 18.51
CA GLU A 304 21.86 -11.97 19.69
C GLU A 304 21.00 -11.45 20.85
N TRP A 305 20.98 -10.13 21.06
CA TRP A 305 20.09 -9.52 22.04
C TRP A 305 18.60 -9.75 21.74
N GLU A 306 18.19 -9.70 20.47
CA GLU A 306 16.82 -9.99 20.07
C GLU A 306 16.37 -11.37 20.59
N THR A 307 17.20 -12.41 20.38
CA THR A 307 16.91 -13.76 20.88
C THR A 307 16.83 -13.82 22.40
N ILE A 308 17.83 -13.25 23.09
CA ILE A 308 17.91 -13.29 24.57
C ILE A 308 16.70 -12.57 25.21
N LEU A 309 16.35 -11.40 24.68
CA LEU A 309 15.29 -10.56 25.25
C LEU A 309 13.91 -11.12 24.96
N GLU A 310 13.67 -11.65 23.75
CA GLU A 310 12.40 -12.30 23.39
C GLU A 310 12.16 -13.55 24.24
N ASP A 311 13.19 -14.40 24.43
CA ASP A 311 13.11 -15.60 25.29
C ASP A 311 12.84 -15.24 26.76
N ALA A 312 13.34 -14.09 27.21
CA ALA A 312 13.05 -13.58 28.54
C ALA A 312 11.66 -12.93 28.68
N GLY A 313 10.96 -12.68 27.60
CA GLY A 313 9.64 -12.01 27.57
C GLY A 313 9.73 -10.48 27.59
N ALA A 314 10.83 -9.91 27.14
CA ALA A 314 11.01 -8.49 26.87
C ALA A 314 10.90 -8.22 25.37
N PRO A 315 9.76 -7.74 24.85
CA PRO A 315 9.54 -7.58 23.41
C PRO A 315 10.53 -6.62 22.78
N CYS A 316 11.19 -7.04 21.72
CA CYS A 316 12.17 -6.24 20.98
C CYS A 316 12.29 -6.73 19.53
N ALA A 317 13.00 -5.97 18.71
CA ALA A 317 13.46 -6.41 17.40
C ALA A 317 14.74 -5.67 17.01
N SER A 318 15.71 -6.37 16.43
CA SER A 318 16.77 -5.74 15.66
C SER A 318 16.20 -5.11 14.38
N ILE A 319 16.93 -4.22 13.73
CA ILE A 319 16.46 -3.58 12.51
C ILE A 319 16.76 -4.48 11.33
N TRP A 320 15.72 -5.15 10.81
CA TRP A 320 15.80 -6.04 9.66
C TRP A 320 15.73 -5.28 8.35
N LYS A 321 16.50 -5.71 7.35
CA LYS A 321 16.35 -5.24 5.98
C LYS A 321 15.26 -6.02 5.25
N VAL A 322 14.68 -5.43 4.21
CA VAL A 322 13.59 -6.06 3.44
C VAL A 322 14.01 -7.42 2.87
N GLU A 323 15.22 -7.50 2.30
CA GLU A 323 15.80 -8.73 1.75
C GLU A 323 16.05 -9.81 2.81
N GLU A 324 16.17 -9.45 4.08
CA GLU A 324 16.30 -10.41 5.19
C GLU A 324 14.93 -10.86 5.68
N VAL A 325 13.97 -9.92 5.80
CA VAL A 325 12.61 -10.21 6.28
C VAL A 325 11.88 -11.21 5.37
N ILE A 326 12.06 -11.11 4.05
CA ILE A 326 11.40 -12.05 3.11
C ILE A 326 11.90 -13.50 3.26
N GLU A 327 13.09 -13.70 3.85
CA GLU A 327 13.65 -15.03 4.17
C GLU A 327 13.31 -15.50 5.60
N HIS A 328 12.64 -14.67 6.39
CA HIS A 328 12.33 -15.00 7.78
C HIS A 328 11.42 -16.23 7.86
N PRO A 329 11.69 -17.22 8.77
CA PRO A 329 10.91 -18.46 8.88
C PRO A 329 9.40 -18.23 9.07
N GLN A 330 9.01 -17.22 9.82
CA GLN A 330 7.60 -16.84 10.01
C GLN A 330 6.94 -16.40 8.69
N ILE A 331 7.64 -15.66 7.84
CA ILE A 331 7.16 -15.21 6.54
C ILE A 331 7.00 -16.40 5.60
N ALA A 332 8.00 -17.29 5.57
CA ALA A 332 7.95 -18.53 4.80
C ALA A 332 6.80 -19.45 5.25
N ALA A 333 6.66 -19.70 6.56
CA ALA A 333 5.59 -20.54 7.13
C ALA A 333 4.18 -19.98 6.83
N ARG A 334 4.06 -18.65 6.72
CA ARG A 334 2.80 -18.01 6.35
C ARG A 334 2.57 -17.90 4.85
N GLY A 335 3.57 -18.17 4.00
CA GLY A 335 3.48 -17.97 2.56
C GLY A 335 3.11 -16.53 2.19
N ALA A 336 3.64 -15.56 2.94
CA ALA A 336 3.32 -14.15 2.75
C ALA A 336 3.97 -13.59 1.48
N ILE A 337 5.12 -14.14 1.09
CA ILE A 337 5.80 -13.91 -0.17
C ILE A 337 5.39 -15.02 -1.13
N GLN A 338 4.94 -14.65 -2.30
CA GLN A 338 4.54 -15.54 -3.37
C GLN A 338 5.63 -15.61 -4.42
N GLU A 339 5.98 -16.82 -4.82
CA GLU A 339 6.97 -17.08 -5.85
C GLU A 339 6.28 -17.43 -7.18
N LEU A 340 6.81 -16.91 -8.25
CA LEU A 340 6.30 -17.15 -9.60
C LEU A 340 7.45 -17.48 -10.55
N ASP A 341 7.37 -18.61 -11.22
CA ASP A 341 8.27 -18.95 -12.32
C ASP A 341 7.83 -18.19 -13.58
N THR A 342 8.72 -17.39 -14.13
CA THR A 342 8.46 -16.52 -15.28
C THR A 342 9.47 -16.76 -16.38
N PRO A 343 9.27 -16.27 -17.62
CA PRO A 343 10.28 -16.31 -18.67
C PRO A 343 11.60 -15.62 -18.30
N TYR A 344 11.58 -14.78 -17.26
CA TYR A 344 12.74 -14.03 -16.76
C TYR A 344 13.36 -14.63 -15.50
N GLY A 345 12.99 -15.86 -15.13
CA GLY A 345 13.38 -16.53 -13.91
C GLY A 345 12.32 -16.48 -12.81
N ARG A 346 12.70 -16.93 -11.61
CA ARG A 346 11.82 -16.94 -10.45
C ARG A 346 11.77 -15.56 -9.81
N LEU A 347 10.57 -14.99 -9.74
CA LEU A 347 10.29 -13.69 -9.13
C LEU A 347 9.50 -13.87 -7.83
N ARG A 348 9.63 -12.92 -6.91
CA ARG A 348 9.00 -12.91 -5.60
C ARG A 348 8.20 -11.64 -5.39
N PHE A 349 6.97 -11.77 -4.91
CA PHE A 349 6.06 -10.65 -4.69
C PHE A 349 5.33 -10.80 -3.36
N ALA A 350 4.98 -9.67 -2.73
CA ALA A 350 4.11 -9.68 -1.57
C ALA A 350 2.69 -10.12 -1.96
N GLY A 351 2.08 -10.97 -1.13
CA GLY A 351 0.67 -11.34 -1.26
C GLY A 351 -0.28 -10.27 -0.72
N SER A 352 -1.55 -10.66 -0.48
CA SER A 352 -2.62 -9.74 -0.03
C SER A 352 -2.47 -9.21 1.41
N GLY A 353 -1.48 -9.69 2.16
CA GLY A 353 -1.27 -9.28 3.56
C GLY A 353 -2.17 -9.98 4.58
N PHE A 354 -3.13 -10.78 4.14
CA PHE A 354 -4.02 -11.60 4.97
C PHE A 354 -4.26 -12.98 4.35
N LYS A 355 -4.79 -13.90 5.16
CA LYS A 355 -5.19 -15.23 4.70
C LYS A 355 -6.69 -15.43 4.90
N LEU A 356 -7.33 -16.04 3.93
CA LEU A 356 -8.66 -16.60 4.07
C LEU A 356 -8.54 -18.13 4.18
N ALA A 357 -9.38 -18.73 5.00
CA ALA A 357 -9.43 -20.20 5.13
C ALA A 357 -9.80 -20.89 3.80
N HIS A 358 -10.58 -20.19 2.98
CA HIS A 358 -11.04 -20.64 1.68
C HIS A 358 -10.86 -19.54 0.64
N GLY A 359 -10.24 -19.86 -0.52
CA GLY A 359 -10.10 -18.93 -1.65
C GLY A 359 -9.22 -17.71 -1.39
N GLY A 360 -8.11 -17.86 -0.68
CA GLY A 360 -7.18 -16.77 -0.38
C GLY A 360 -6.52 -16.14 -1.61
N GLY A 361 -5.92 -14.98 -1.41
CA GLY A 361 -5.22 -14.24 -2.46
C GLY A 361 -4.05 -15.04 -3.05
N LYS A 362 -3.92 -15.02 -4.38
CA LYS A 362 -2.87 -15.73 -5.11
C LYS A 362 -2.38 -14.92 -6.31
N LEU A 363 -1.08 -14.88 -6.48
CA LEU A 363 -0.44 -14.39 -7.69
C LEU A 363 -0.31 -15.55 -8.69
N ASP A 364 -1.05 -15.49 -9.79
CA ASP A 364 -1.05 -16.53 -10.82
C ASP A 364 -0.12 -16.18 -12.00
N ARG A 365 0.13 -14.89 -12.25
CA ARG A 365 0.99 -14.39 -13.31
C ARG A 365 1.63 -13.06 -12.96
N MET A 366 2.79 -12.80 -13.55
CA MET A 366 3.48 -11.51 -13.45
C MET A 366 2.67 -10.39 -14.12
N ALA A 367 3.08 -9.14 -13.93
CA ALA A 367 2.47 -8.02 -14.64
C ALA A 367 2.62 -8.22 -16.17
N PRO A 368 1.59 -7.87 -16.95
CA PRO A 368 1.56 -8.10 -18.38
C PRO A 368 2.54 -7.18 -19.13
N GLU A 369 3.08 -7.67 -20.25
CA GLU A 369 3.69 -6.80 -21.23
C GLU A 369 2.65 -5.82 -21.79
N LEU A 370 3.11 -4.70 -22.32
CA LEU A 370 2.24 -3.66 -22.84
C LEU A 370 1.40 -4.18 -24.01
N GLY A 371 0.09 -4.09 -23.89
CA GLY A 371 -0.87 -4.49 -24.91
C GLY A 371 -0.93 -6.00 -25.18
N ALA A 372 -0.32 -6.82 -24.32
CA ALA A 372 -0.22 -8.27 -24.53
C ALA A 372 -1.59 -8.97 -24.68
N ASP A 373 -2.63 -8.42 -24.06
CA ASP A 373 -3.96 -9.01 -24.09
C ASP A 373 -4.94 -8.24 -25.00
N THR A 374 -4.46 -7.26 -25.78
CA THR A 374 -5.32 -6.39 -26.61
C THR A 374 -6.23 -7.21 -27.56
N ASP A 375 -5.66 -8.17 -28.30
CA ASP A 375 -6.43 -8.97 -29.25
C ASP A 375 -7.46 -9.87 -28.56
N ALA A 376 -7.06 -10.46 -27.45
CA ALA A 376 -7.95 -11.32 -26.67
C ALA A 376 -9.15 -10.52 -26.13
N VAL A 377 -8.89 -9.35 -25.55
CA VAL A 377 -9.94 -8.48 -24.99
C VAL A 377 -10.87 -7.97 -26.10
N LEU A 378 -10.33 -7.58 -27.26
CA LEU A 378 -11.15 -7.15 -28.40
C LEU A 378 -11.96 -8.30 -29.00
N GLY A 379 -11.37 -9.50 -29.09
CA GLY A 379 -12.07 -10.72 -29.51
C GLY A 379 -13.24 -11.09 -28.59
N GLU A 380 -13.09 -10.92 -27.27
CA GLU A 380 -14.17 -11.09 -26.28
C GLU A 380 -15.33 -10.09 -26.52
N LEU A 381 -15.06 -8.92 -27.11
CA LEU A 381 -16.06 -7.92 -27.51
C LEU A 381 -16.66 -8.15 -28.90
N GLY A 382 -16.24 -9.23 -29.58
CA GLY A 382 -16.75 -9.61 -30.90
C GLY A 382 -16.06 -8.99 -32.11
N TYR A 383 -14.89 -8.35 -31.91
CA TYR A 383 -14.06 -7.87 -33.02
C TYR A 383 -13.32 -9.05 -33.67
N ASP A 384 -13.38 -9.13 -34.98
CA ASP A 384 -12.62 -10.11 -35.77
C ASP A 384 -11.15 -9.65 -35.99
N ALA A 385 -10.31 -10.54 -36.49
CA ALA A 385 -8.89 -10.27 -36.73
C ALA A 385 -8.67 -9.13 -37.75
N GLY A 386 -9.54 -8.97 -38.74
CA GLY A 386 -9.47 -7.88 -39.73
C GLY A 386 -9.79 -6.51 -39.10
N GLU A 387 -10.85 -6.47 -38.29
CA GLU A 387 -11.24 -5.28 -37.54
C GLU A 387 -10.13 -4.85 -36.57
N ILE A 388 -9.52 -5.80 -35.83
CA ILE A 388 -8.39 -5.53 -34.90
C ILE A 388 -7.18 -5.00 -35.68
N ALA A 389 -6.84 -5.60 -36.82
CA ALA A 389 -5.77 -5.10 -37.67
C ALA A 389 -6.04 -3.67 -38.17
N GLY A 390 -7.30 -3.39 -38.53
CA GLY A 390 -7.72 -2.02 -38.90
C GLY A 390 -7.62 -1.01 -37.76
N LEU A 391 -7.95 -1.42 -36.50
CA LEU A 391 -7.76 -0.56 -35.33
C LEU A 391 -6.26 -0.25 -35.09
N ARG A 392 -5.38 -1.23 -35.24
CA ARG A 392 -3.92 -1.03 -35.16
C ARG A 392 -3.41 -0.08 -36.24
N GLN A 393 -3.83 -0.24 -37.49
CA GLN A 393 -3.42 0.61 -38.60
C GLN A 393 -3.81 2.08 -38.39
N ARG A 394 -4.97 2.32 -37.74
CA ARG A 394 -5.44 3.67 -37.38
C ARG A 394 -4.90 4.15 -36.03
N GLU A 395 -4.01 3.40 -35.43
CA GLU A 395 -3.39 3.74 -34.14
C GLU A 395 -4.38 3.92 -33.00
N ILE A 396 -5.45 3.13 -32.97
CA ILE A 396 -6.44 3.12 -31.91
C ILE A 396 -5.96 2.23 -30.74
N VAL A 397 -5.32 1.11 -31.07
CA VAL A 397 -4.79 0.09 -30.16
C VAL A 397 -3.30 -0.19 -30.41
#